data_aa1c917638eec5d7e1b9a7e518025c51
#
_entry.id   aa1c917638eec5d7e1b9a7e518025c51
#
_cell.length_a   1.000
_cell.length_b   1.000
_cell.length_c   1.000
_cell.angle_alpha   90.00
_cell.angle_beta   90.00
_cell.angle_gamma   90.00
#
_symmetry.space_group_name_H-M   'P 1'
#
loop_
_entity.id
_entity.type
_entity.pdbx_description
1 polymer ?
#
loop_
_entity_poly.entity_id
_entity_poly.type
_entity_poly.pdbx_seq_one_letter_code
_entity_poly.pdbx_strand_id
1 'polypeptide(L)'
;MNTLSYRIASLIKQANPQETSSIEVMQYALNIILNSLLIVTGSLFIGLLTGSLPTTAAALFSFGIIRFFSGGRHLTTAAACNIFSITLCASIPHLAFLIENHLWIINIICWIIMLIFAPNPDANANIPLHWYPWMKVIALLLVSANFFVHSAVIGLAFLVQSLTLIPMKRRD
;
A
#
# COMPACT_ATOMS: atom_id res chain seq x y z
N MET A 1 14.45 4.75 10.90
CA MET A 1 13.69 5.81 10.22
C MET A 1 13.24 6.91 11.19
N ASN A 2 12.68 6.60 12.38
CA ASN A 2 12.20 7.62 13.33
C ASN A 2 13.26 8.68 13.72
N THR A 3 14.52 8.29 13.87
CA THR A 3 15.59 9.25 14.21
C THR A 3 15.90 10.20 13.06
N LEU A 4 15.86 9.72 11.81
CA LEU A 4 16.13 10.54 10.63
C LEU A 4 14.99 11.54 10.40
N SER A 5 13.74 11.08 10.43
CA SER A 5 12.57 11.95 10.28
C SER A 5 12.49 13.00 11.37
N TYR A 6 12.81 12.64 12.63
CA TYR A 6 12.87 13.60 13.73
C TYR A 6 13.93 14.68 13.49
N ARG A 7 15.15 14.29 13.08
CA ARG A 7 16.23 15.24 12.78
C ARG A 7 15.83 16.20 11.66
N ILE A 8 15.25 15.70 10.58
CA ILE A 8 14.80 16.54 9.47
C ILE A 8 13.68 17.48 9.94
N ALA A 9 12.68 16.96 10.66
CA ALA A 9 11.59 17.78 11.22
C ALA A 9 12.12 18.90 12.14
N SER A 10 13.10 18.57 13.00
CA SER A 10 13.71 19.54 13.91
C SER A 10 14.48 20.62 13.16
N LEU A 11 15.21 20.27 12.09
CA LEU A 11 15.91 21.25 11.25
C LEU A 11 14.92 22.19 10.53
N ILE A 12 13.83 21.64 9.99
CA ILE A 12 12.78 22.44 9.35
C ILE A 12 12.16 23.41 10.37
N LYS A 13 11.86 22.93 11.58
CA LYS A 13 11.29 23.78 12.65
C LYS A 13 12.23 24.89 13.08
N GLN A 14 13.54 24.62 13.16
CA GLN A 14 14.55 25.63 13.49
C GLN A 14 14.70 26.69 12.38
N ALA A 15 14.57 26.28 11.10
CA ALA A 15 14.70 27.19 9.97
C ALA A 15 13.52 28.19 9.87
N ASN A 16 12.30 27.73 10.17
CA ASN A 16 11.11 28.60 10.16
C ASN A 16 10.12 28.23 11.28
N PRO A 17 10.35 28.71 12.52
CA PRO A 17 9.56 28.31 13.68
C PRO A 17 8.08 28.74 13.62
N GLN A 18 7.76 29.82 12.90
CA GLN A 18 6.40 30.40 12.93
C GLN A 18 5.46 29.80 11.90
N GLU A 19 5.98 29.42 10.72
CA GLU A 19 5.15 28.93 9.61
C GLU A 19 5.11 27.40 9.50
N THR A 20 5.90 26.66 10.30
CA THR A 20 5.95 25.21 10.26
C THR A 20 5.06 24.57 11.31
N SER A 21 4.48 23.43 10.97
CA SER A 21 3.70 22.58 11.89
C SER A 21 4.54 22.10 13.09
N SER A 22 3.92 21.42 14.04
CA SER A 22 4.66 20.80 15.15
C SER A 22 5.65 19.74 14.65
N ILE A 23 6.71 19.50 15.44
CA ILE A 23 7.75 18.52 15.09
C ILE A 23 7.12 17.12 14.92
N GLU A 24 6.14 16.77 15.75
CA GLU A 24 5.47 15.48 15.71
C GLU A 24 4.71 15.28 14.40
N VAL A 25 3.97 16.30 13.94
CA VAL A 25 3.22 16.26 12.67
C VAL A 25 4.17 16.13 11.49
N MET A 26 5.24 16.93 11.47
CA MET A 26 6.25 16.85 10.41
C MET A 26 7.00 15.53 10.43
N GLN A 27 7.36 15.02 11.61
CA GLN A 27 8.02 13.71 11.77
C GLN A 27 7.14 12.59 11.25
N TYR A 28 5.83 12.60 11.54
CA TYR A 28 4.88 11.62 11.05
C TYR A 28 4.80 11.64 9.51
N ALA A 29 4.65 12.83 8.92
CA ALA A 29 4.61 12.98 7.47
C ALA A 29 5.93 12.51 6.81
N LEU A 30 7.09 12.90 7.37
CA LEU A 30 8.40 12.48 6.89
C LEU A 30 8.61 10.95 7.03
N ASN A 31 8.10 10.33 8.08
CA ASN A 31 8.15 8.87 8.21
C ASN A 31 7.38 8.18 7.08
N ILE A 32 6.19 8.68 6.72
CA ILE A 32 5.42 8.13 5.60
C ILE A 32 6.20 8.28 4.30
N ILE A 33 6.72 9.47 4.01
CA ILE A 33 7.46 9.77 2.78
C ILE A 33 8.71 8.89 2.67
N LEU A 34 9.53 8.83 3.72
CA LEU A 34 10.78 8.07 3.72
C LEU A 34 10.54 6.55 3.61
N ASN A 35 9.50 6.04 4.28
CA ASN A 35 9.13 4.63 4.17
C ASN A 35 8.62 4.31 2.75
N SER A 36 7.77 5.18 2.18
CA SER A 36 7.26 4.99 0.82
C SER A 36 8.39 5.04 -0.21
N LEU A 37 9.32 6.00 -0.07
CA LEU A 37 10.48 6.11 -0.95
C LEU A 37 11.37 4.86 -0.87
N LEU A 38 11.59 4.31 0.33
CA LEU A 38 12.36 3.08 0.52
C LEU A 38 11.68 1.87 -0.15
N ILE A 39 10.35 1.76 -0.02
CA ILE A 39 9.59 0.68 -0.67
C ILE A 39 9.67 0.80 -2.18
N VAL A 40 9.45 2.00 -2.73
CA VAL A 40 9.50 2.24 -4.17
C VAL A 40 10.90 1.94 -4.72
N THR A 41 11.93 2.55 -4.16
CA THR A 41 13.30 2.37 -4.65
C THR A 41 13.80 0.94 -4.48
N GLY A 42 13.51 0.30 -3.34
CA GLY A 42 13.91 -1.07 -3.06
C GLY A 42 13.22 -2.07 -3.99
N SER A 43 11.91 -1.93 -4.20
CA SER A 43 11.16 -2.82 -5.11
C SER A 43 11.61 -2.67 -6.56
N LEU A 44 11.76 -1.43 -7.05
CA LEU A 44 12.21 -1.19 -8.43
C LEU A 44 13.66 -1.63 -8.66
N PHE A 45 14.52 -1.48 -7.66
CA PHE A 45 15.91 -1.96 -7.73
C PHE A 45 15.96 -3.48 -7.87
N ILE A 46 15.16 -4.23 -7.07
CA ILE A 46 15.06 -5.69 -7.22
C ILE A 46 14.45 -6.05 -8.58
N GLY A 47 13.39 -5.35 -9.01
CA GLY A 47 12.78 -5.55 -10.32
C GLY A 47 13.75 -5.32 -11.47
N LEU A 48 14.68 -4.36 -11.35
CA LEU A 48 15.75 -4.13 -12.31
C LEU A 48 16.74 -5.30 -12.34
N LEU A 49 17.18 -5.78 -11.15
CA LEU A 49 18.13 -6.90 -11.06
C LEU A 49 17.53 -8.22 -11.58
N THR A 50 16.22 -8.41 -11.43
CA THR A 50 15.51 -9.63 -11.89
C THR A 50 14.98 -9.52 -13.32
N GLY A 51 15.24 -8.41 -14.04
CA GLY A 51 14.75 -8.18 -15.40
C GLY A 51 13.24 -7.98 -15.49
N SER A 52 12.56 -7.73 -14.37
CA SER A 52 11.09 -7.62 -14.28
C SER A 52 10.61 -6.20 -13.93
N LEU A 53 11.41 -5.17 -14.24
CA LEU A 53 11.16 -3.79 -13.84
C LEU A 53 9.75 -3.27 -14.20
N PRO A 54 9.21 -3.44 -15.44
CA PRO A 54 7.89 -2.93 -15.77
C PRO A 54 6.76 -3.61 -14.98
N THR A 55 6.85 -4.93 -14.81
CA THR A 55 5.85 -5.71 -14.07
C THR A 55 5.94 -5.47 -12.55
N THR A 56 7.15 -5.28 -12.02
CA THR A 56 7.36 -4.85 -10.62
C THR A 56 6.78 -3.46 -10.38
N ALA A 57 6.98 -2.53 -11.32
CA ALA A 57 6.36 -1.20 -11.24
C ALA A 57 4.83 -1.30 -11.26
N ALA A 58 4.25 -2.10 -12.15
CA ALA A 58 2.81 -2.34 -12.20
C ALA A 58 2.28 -2.94 -10.89
N ALA A 59 2.95 -3.93 -10.32
CA ALA A 59 2.60 -4.52 -9.03
C ALA A 59 2.64 -3.48 -7.90
N LEU A 60 3.74 -2.72 -7.81
CA LEU A 60 3.98 -1.71 -6.79
C LEU A 60 2.91 -0.61 -6.81
N PHE A 61 2.66 -0.02 -7.98
CA PHE A 61 1.68 1.05 -8.12
C PHE A 61 0.26 0.54 -7.91
N SER A 62 -0.09 -0.64 -8.42
CA SER A 62 -1.41 -1.25 -8.21
C SER A 62 -1.65 -1.55 -6.73
N PHE A 63 -0.67 -2.14 -6.05
CA PHE A 63 -0.74 -2.40 -4.61
C PHE A 63 -0.84 -1.10 -3.80
N GLY A 64 -0.04 -0.10 -4.12
CA GLY A 64 -0.03 1.18 -3.41
C GLY A 64 -1.33 1.96 -3.60
N ILE A 65 -1.82 2.07 -4.83
CA ILE A 65 -3.07 2.80 -5.12
C ILE A 65 -4.26 2.14 -4.44
N ILE A 66 -4.42 0.83 -4.58
CA ILE A 66 -5.56 0.14 -3.95
C ILE A 66 -5.48 0.23 -2.43
N ARG A 67 -4.28 0.13 -1.84
CA ARG A 67 -4.05 0.27 -0.40
C ARG A 67 -4.40 1.66 0.11
N PHE A 68 -4.13 2.70 -0.67
CA PHE A 68 -4.47 4.08 -0.30
C PHE A 68 -5.98 4.26 -0.11
N PHE A 69 -6.81 3.65 -0.97
CA PHE A 69 -8.27 3.76 -0.89
C PHE A 69 -8.91 2.70 0.00
N SER A 70 -8.38 1.49 0.02
CA SER A 70 -8.96 0.41 0.84
C SER A 70 -8.50 0.42 2.29
N GLY A 71 -7.35 1.05 2.59
CA GLY A 71 -6.70 0.90 3.88
C GLY A 71 -6.05 -0.48 4.02
N GLY A 72 -6.10 -1.03 5.21
CA GLY A 72 -5.59 -2.36 5.53
C GLY A 72 -4.66 -2.36 6.74
N ARG A 73 -4.33 -3.54 7.22
CA ARG A 73 -3.52 -3.70 8.44
C ARG A 73 -2.07 -3.28 8.21
N HIS A 74 -1.50 -2.62 9.21
CA HIS A 74 -0.07 -2.40 9.31
C HIS A 74 0.59 -3.47 10.20
N LEU A 75 1.80 -3.85 9.86
CA LEU A 75 2.63 -4.67 10.72
C LEU A 75 3.10 -3.85 11.94
N THR A 76 3.50 -4.54 13.00
CA THR A 76 3.85 -3.93 14.28
C THR A 76 5.00 -2.94 14.21
N THR A 77 5.90 -3.07 13.23
CA THR A 77 7.04 -2.17 13.03
C THR A 77 7.11 -1.66 11.59
N ALA A 78 7.57 -0.42 11.41
CA ALA A 78 7.79 0.16 10.09
C ALA A 78 8.81 -0.66 9.26
N ALA A 79 9.85 -1.20 9.90
CA ALA A 79 10.84 -2.03 9.24
C ALA A 79 10.22 -3.33 8.68
N ALA A 80 9.38 -4.02 9.47
CA ALA A 80 8.69 -5.22 9.01
C ALA A 80 7.73 -4.91 7.86
N CYS A 81 7.01 -3.77 7.94
CA CYS A 81 6.12 -3.32 6.88
C CYS A 81 6.89 -3.05 5.57
N ASN A 82 8.04 -2.38 5.65
CA ASN A 82 8.87 -2.07 4.49
C ASN A 82 9.43 -3.34 3.85
N ILE A 83 10.03 -4.25 4.64
CA ILE A 83 10.57 -5.53 4.15
C ILE A 83 9.45 -6.34 3.49
N PHE A 84 8.30 -6.46 4.15
CA PHE A 84 7.15 -7.18 3.60
C PHE A 84 6.71 -6.58 2.27
N SER A 85 6.53 -5.26 2.19
CA SER A 85 6.05 -4.60 0.97
C SER A 85 7.05 -4.71 -0.19
N ILE A 86 8.36 -4.56 0.08
CA ILE A 86 9.41 -4.71 -0.93
C ILE A 86 9.44 -6.15 -1.45
N THR A 87 9.47 -7.12 -0.55
CA THR A 87 9.50 -8.55 -0.92
C THR A 87 8.26 -8.92 -1.72
N LEU A 88 7.09 -8.47 -1.26
CA LEU A 88 5.82 -8.72 -1.94
C LEU A 88 5.83 -8.16 -3.36
N CYS A 89 6.08 -6.86 -3.53
CA CYS A 89 6.04 -6.20 -4.83
C CYS A 89 7.08 -6.77 -5.81
N ALA A 90 8.25 -7.17 -5.31
CA ALA A 90 9.27 -7.81 -6.11
C ALA A 90 8.92 -9.27 -6.48
N SER A 91 8.16 -9.99 -5.65
CA SER A 91 7.78 -11.38 -5.89
C SER A 91 6.57 -11.52 -6.82
N ILE A 92 5.64 -10.57 -6.82
CA ILE A 92 4.41 -10.61 -7.61
C ILE A 92 4.65 -10.92 -9.09
N PRO A 93 5.61 -10.27 -9.82
CA PRO A 93 5.86 -10.57 -11.22
C PRO A 93 6.21 -12.04 -11.48
N HIS A 94 6.93 -12.65 -10.55
CA HIS A 94 7.39 -14.05 -10.66
C HIS A 94 6.34 -15.08 -10.23
N LEU A 95 5.29 -14.65 -9.53
CA LEU A 95 4.22 -15.52 -9.05
C LEU A 95 2.89 -15.31 -9.81
N ALA A 96 2.79 -14.29 -10.65
CA ALA A 96 1.56 -13.94 -11.34
C ALA A 96 1.01 -15.07 -12.23
N PHE A 97 1.89 -15.93 -12.77
CA PHE A 97 1.50 -17.09 -13.58
C PHE A 97 0.60 -18.09 -12.83
N LEU A 98 0.70 -18.13 -11.48
CA LEU A 98 -0.11 -19.02 -10.66
C LEU A 98 -1.62 -18.73 -10.74
N ILE A 99 -1.99 -17.47 -11.03
CA ILE A 99 -3.39 -17.03 -11.05
C ILE A 99 -3.90 -16.72 -12.46
N GLU A 100 -3.05 -16.78 -13.47
CA GLU A 100 -3.37 -16.35 -14.84
C GLU A 100 -4.61 -17.06 -15.39
N ASN A 101 -4.69 -18.38 -15.24
CA ASN A 101 -5.84 -19.17 -15.68
C ASN A 101 -7.12 -18.96 -14.86
N HIS A 102 -7.02 -18.34 -13.68
CA HIS A 102 -8.13 -18.15 -12.74
C HIS A 102 -8.38 -16.67 -12.42
N LEU A 103 -7.87 -15.77 -13.25
CA LEU A 103 -7.90 -14.33 -12.99
C LEU A 103 -9.31 -13.78 -12.75
N TRP A 104 -10.32 -14.27 -13.47
CA TRP A 104 -11.71 -13.89 -13.26
C TRP A 104 -12.20 -14.20 -11.85
N ILE A 105 -11.90 -15.42 -11.37
CA ILE A 105 -12.28 -15.86 -10.02
C ILE A 105 -11.56 -15.01 -8.97
N ILE A 106 -10.27 -14.76 -9.16
CA ILE A 106 -9.46 -13.92 -8.27
C ILE A 106 -10.02 -12.49 -8.20
N ASN A 107 -10.34 -11.89 -9.34
CA ASN A 107 -10.93 -10.56 -9.38
C ASN A 107 -12.30 -10.49 -8.66
N ILE A 108 -13.14 -11.51 -8.81
CA ILE A 108 -14.42 -11.62 -8.09
C ILE A 108 -14.18 -11.72 -6.57
N ILE A 109 -13.23 -12.54 -6.13
CA ILE A 109 -12.88 -12.67 -4.71
C ILE A 109 -12.39 -11.33 -4.16
N CYS A 110 -11.48 -10.65 -4.86
CA CYS A 110 -11.01 -9.33 -4.48
C CYS A 110 -12.16 -8.33 -4.36
N TRP A 111 -13.07 -8.32 -5.34
CA TRP A 111 -14.22 -7.44 -5.37
C TRP A 111 -15.16 -7.67 -4.17
N ILE A 112 -15.45 -8.93 -3.84
CA ILE A 112 -16.29 -9.29 -2.68
C ILE A 112 -15.60 -8.85 -1.38
N ILE A 113 -14.31 -9.14 -1.21
CA ILE A 113 -13.57 -8.74 0.00
C ILE A 113 -13.55 -7.21 0.13
N MET A 114 -13.29 -6.48 -0.95
CA MET A 114 -13.33 -5.01 -0.94
C MET A 114 -14.73 -4.48 -0.61
N LEU A 115 -15.78 -5.08 -1.16
CA LEU A 115 -17.16 -4.68 -0.88
C LEU A 115 -17.51 -4.83 0.61
N ILE A 116 -17.05 -5.90 1.24
CA ILE A 116 -17.38 -6.20 2.64
C ILE A 116 -16.50 -5.36 3.60
N PHE A 117 -15.20 -5.33 3.38
CA PHE A 117 -14.23 -4.85 4.37
C PHE A 117 -13.62 -3.46 4.08
N ALA A 118 -13.68 -2.95 2.86
CA ALA A 118 -13.17 -1.61 2.56
C ALA A 118 -14.20 -0.52 2.88
N PRO A 119 -13.74 0.70 3.27
CA PRO A 119 -12.39 1.00 3.68
C PRO A 119 -12.10 0.57 5.13
N ASN A 120 -10.87 0.16 5.37
CA ASN A 120 -10.35 -0.11 6.72
C ASN A 120 -9.09 0.73 6.94
N PRO A 121 -9.24 2.06 7.15
CA PRO A 121 -8.09 2.95 7.32
C PRO A 121 -7.36 2.67 8.63
N ASP A 122 -6.08 3.05 8.69
CA ASP A 122 -5.30 2.99 9.92
C ASP A 122 -5.93 3.88 11.00
N ALA A 123 -5.85 3.44 12.25
CA ALA A 123 -6.36 4.19 13.42
C ALA A 123 -5.75 5.60 13.55
N ASN A 124 -4.55 5.82 13.00
CA ASN A 124 -3.88 7.13 12.97
C ASN A 124 -4.26 8.00 11.76
N ALA A 125 -5.04 7.48 10.82
CA ALA A 125 -5.48 8.23 9.65
C ALA A 125 -6.74 9.04 10.01
N ASN A 126 -6.59 10.35 10.19
CA ASN A 126 -7.70 11.28 10.42
C ASN A 126 -8.52 11.52 9.14
N ILE A 127 -9.16 10.47 8.61
CA ILE A 127 -10.01 10.56 7.43
C ILE A 127 -11.46 10.78 7.89
N PRO A 128 -12.11 11.91 7.48
CA PRO A 128 -13.50 12.15 7.82
C PRO A 128 -14.43 11.04 7.29
N LEU A 129 -15.39 10.59 8.09
CA LEU A 129 -16.29 9.48 7.78
C LEU A 129 -17.07 9.66 6.47
N HIS A 130 -17.35 10.91 6.06
CA HIS A 130 -18.07 11.19 4.81
C HIS A 130 -17.28 10.80 3.55
N TRP A 131 -15.94 10.58 3.65
CA TRP A 131 -15.13 10.10 2.54
C TRP A 131 -15.16 8.58 2.37
N TYR A 132 -15.58 7.83 3.39
CA TYR A 132 -15.55 6.35 3.35
C TYR A 132 -16.34 5.75 2.20
N PRO A 133 -17.57 6.21 1.87
CA PRO A 133 -18.29 5.70 0.70
C PRO A 133 -17.52 5.91 -0.60
N TRP A 134 -16.90 7.08 -0.77
CA TRP A 134 -16.11 7.39 -1.97
C TRP A 134 -14.86 6.53 -2.08
N MET A 135 -14.14 6.32 -0.96
CA MET A 135 -12.98 5.45 -0.92
C MET A 135 -13.35 4.01 -1.29
N LYS A 136 -14.48 3.51 -0.79
CA LYS A 136 -15.01 2.19 -1.15
C LYS A 136 -15.31 2.10 -2.64
N VAL A 137 -16.04 3.08 -3.19
CA VAL A 137 -16.38 3.10 -4.62
C VAL A 137 -15.12 3.10 -5.48
N ILE A 138 -14.12 3.93 -5.15
CA ILE A 138 -12.86 3.98 -5.90
C ILE A 138 -12.13 2.63 -5.81
N ALA A 139 -12.05 2.00 -4.63
CA ALA A 139 -11.43 0.69 -4.48
C ALA A 139 -12.13 -0.38 -5.34
N LEU A 140 -13.46 -0.39 -5.38
CA LEU A 140 -14.23 -1.30 -6.22
C LEU A 140 -14.02 -1.02 -7.71
N LEU A 141 -13.96 0.24 -8.12
CA LEU A 141 -13.68 0.62 -9.52
C LEU A 141 -12.28 0.17 -9.96
N LEU A 142 -11.27 0.31 -9.09
CA LEU A 142 -9.92 -0.15 -9.37
C LEU A 142 -9.87 -1.68 -9.59
N VAL A 143 -10.53 -2.46 -8.72
CA VAL A 143 -10.61 -3.92 -8.92
C VAL A 143 -11.40 -4.24 -10.19
N SER A 144 -12.50 -3.50 -10.46
CA SER A 144 -13.31 -3.69 -11.66
C SER A 144 -12.52 -3.40 -12.94
N ALA A 145 -11.62 -2.42 -12.92
CA ALA A 145 -10.77 -2.11 -14.07
C ALA A 145 -9.90 -3.31 -14.50
N ASN A 146 -9.48 -4.16 -13.56
CA ASN A 146 -8.68 -5.35 -13.91
C ASN A 146 -9.47 -6.45 -14.64
N PHE A 147 -10.80 -6.41 -14.65
CA PHE A 147 -11.60 -7.28 -15.53
C PHE A 147 -11.40 -6.93 -17.02
N PHE A 148 -11.07 -5.66 -17.31
CA PHE A 148 -10.82 -5.16 -18.67
C PHE A 148 -9.32 -5.22 -19.01
N VAL A 149 -8.43 -4.82 -18.07
CA VAL A 149 -6.97 -4.84 -18.26
C VAL A 149 -6.44 -6.27 -18.37
N HIS A 150 -7.08 -7.21 -17.67
CA HIS A 150 -6.78 -8.63 -17.67
C HIS A 150 -5.32 -8.97 -17.31
N SER A 151 -4.76 -8.25 -16.33
CA SER A 151 -3.38 -8.44 -15.87
C SER A 151 -3.31 -9.32 -14.62
N ALA A 152 -2.62 -10.45 -14.72
CA ALA A 152 -2.39 -11.33 -13.58
C ALA A 152 -1.51 -10.65 -12.49
N VAL A 153 -0.57 -9.80 -12.89
CA VAL A 153 0.27 -9.02 -11.97
C VAL A 153 -0.58 -8.09 -11.12
N ILE A 154 -1.50 -7.34 -11.74
CA ILE A 154 -2.42 -6.43 -11.04
C ILE A 154 -3.40 -7.24 -10.18
N GLY A 155 -3.93 -8.33 -10.71
CA GLY A 155 -4.85 -9.22 -9.98
C GLY A 155 -4.21 -9.80 -8.72
N LEU A 156 -2.94 -10.24 -8.79
CA LEU A 156 -2.23 -10.75 -7.63
C LEU A 156 -1.94 -9.66 -6.59
N ALA A 157 -1.58 -8.45 -7.05
CA ALA A 157 -1.41 -7.29 -6.15
C ALA A 157 -2.72 -6.95 -5.41
N PHE A 158 -3.85 -6.96 -6.12
CA PHE A 158 -5.17 -6.73 -5.53
C PHE A 158 -5.58 -7.86 -4.58
N LEU A 159 -5.28 -9.11 -4.91
CA LEU A 159 -5.57 -10.25 -4.04
C LEU A 159 -4.84 -10.10 -2.70
N VAL A 160 -3.52 -9.87 -2.73
CA VAL A 160 -2.75 -9.73 -1.51
C VAL A 160 -3.24 -8.54 -0.68
N GLN A 161 -3.53 -7.39 -1.32
CA GLN A 161 -4.07 -6.25 -0.62
C GLN A 161 -5.45 -6.55 -0.01
N SER A 162 -6.34 -7.24 -0.72
CA SER A 162 -7.66 -7.64 -0.21
C SER A 162 -7.53 -8.52 1.04
N LEU A 163 -6.59 -9.45 1.05
CA LEU A 163 -6.33 -10.30 2.22
C LEU A 163 -5.88 -9.49 3.45
N THR A 164 -5.20 -8.34 3.26
CA THR A 164 -4.82 -7.48 4.40
C THR A 164 -6.01 -6.78 5.06
N LEU A 165 -7.17 -6.74 4.41
CA LEU A 165 -8.39 -6.11 4.94
C LEU A 165 -9.13 -7.04 5.91
N ILE A 166 -8.96 -8.36 5.78
CA ILE A 166 -9.69 -9.34 6.58
C ILE A 166 -9.26 -9.21 8.05
N PRO A 167 -10.21 -8.95 8.97
CA PRO A 167 -9.89 -8.83 10.39
C PRO A 167 -9.48 -10.19 10.94
N MET A 168 -8.19 -10.37 11.19
CA MET A 168 -7.73 -11.54 11.95
C MET A 168 -7.92 -11.23 13.44
N LYS A 169 -8.72 -12.05 14.12
CA LYS A 169 -8.92 -11.98 15.57
C LYS A 169 -7.54 -11.99 16.24
N ARG A 170 -7.14 -10.89 16.90
CA ARG A 170 -5.99 -10.95 17.80
C ARG A 170 -6.30 -12.03 18.82
N ARG A 171 -5.44 -13.04 18.93
CA ARG A 171 -5.37 -13.85 20.15
C ARG A 171 -4.70 -12.94 21.17
N ASP A 172 -5.50 -12.44 22.09
CA ASP A 172 -5.02 -11.81 23.32
C ASP A 172 -4.21 -12.82 24.11
#